data_95b52c12bd7bf3be7d2e9a64f6a71090
#
_entry.id   95b52c12bd7bf3be7d2e9a64f6a71090
#
_cell.length_a   1.000
_cell.length_b   1.000
_cell.length_c   1.000
_cell.angle_alpha   90.00
_cell.angle_beta   90.00
_cell.angle_gamma   90.00
#
_symmetry.space_group_name_H-M   'P 1'
#
loop_
_entity.id
_entity.type
_entity.pdbx_description
1 polymer ?
#
loop_
_entity_poly.entity_id
_entity_poly.type
_entity_poly.pdbx_seq_one_letter_code
_entity_poly.pdbx_strand_id
1 'polypeptide(L)'
;FASSIDRHTSALRLLHYPHVEPSSVASGQLRAGAHSDYGTLTLLRQDDAPGGLEVRGADDEWHQIPAEEGAYVVNIGDALERWTAGRWRSTLHRVQIPSPDSGPHERQSIAFFHNANWDAVIEVLGPCRPSDGEVAPPITAGRHLMERFLSTQRGE
;
A
#
# COMPACT_ATOMS: atom_id res chain seq x y z
N PHE A 1 -17.24 10.81 9.13
CA PHE A 1 -16.39 10.01 8.23
C PHE A 1 -17.16 9.54 6.99
N ALA A 2 -18.41 9.09 7.12
CA ALA A 2 -19.21 8.60 5.99
C ALA A 2 -19.33 9.61 4.83
N SER A 3 -19.52 10.89 5.13
CA SER A 3 -19.57 11.96 4.12
C SER A 3 -18.22 12.25 3.45
N SER A 4 -17.13 11.71 3.97
CA SER A 4 -15.80 11.85 3.36
C SER A 4 -15.50 10.74 2.35
N ILE A 5 -16.37 9.74 2.22
CA ILE A 5 -16.16 8.56 1.37
C ILE A 5 -17.38 8.20 0.50
N ASP A 6 -18.41 9.05 0.45
CA ASP A 6 -19.65 8.81 -0.31
C ASP A 6 -19.54 9.09 -1.80
N ARG A 7 -18.48 9.80 -2.23
CA ARG A 7 -18.11 10.10 -3.63
C ARG A 7 -16.63 9.77 -3.88
N HIS A 8 -16.21 8.63 -3.35
CA HIS A 8 -14.81 8.20 -3.30
C HIS A 8 -14.14 8.10 -4.67
N THR A 9 -12.82 8.38 -4.71
CA THR A 9 -12.00 8.28 -5.93
C THR A 9 -11.20 6.96 -5.98
N SER A 10 -11.82 5.88 -5.53
CA SER A 10 -11.19 4.56 -5.46
C SER A 10 -10.88 3.98 -6.83
N ALA A 11 -9.87 3.11 -6.89
CA ALA A 11 -9.43 2.47 -8.12
C ALA A 11 -9.27 0.95 -7.93
N LEU A 12 -9.68 0.19 -8.93
CA LEU A 12 -9.39 -1.25 -9.05
C LEU A 12 -8.22 -1.42 -10.02
N ARG A 13 -7.18 -2.15 -9.59
CA ARG A 13 -6.04 -2.52 -10.42
C ARG A 13 -5.94 -4.03 -10.56
N LEU A 14 -5.77 -4.48 -11.79
CA LEU A 14 -5.33 -5.82 -12.11
C LEU A 14 -3.84 -5.75 -12.45
N LEU A 15 -3.02 -6.51 -11.72
CA LEU A 15 -1.58 -6.52 -11.89
C LEU A 15 -1.15 -7.91 -12.35
N HIS A 16 -0.36 -7.91 -13.41
CA HIS A 16 0.29 -9.11 -13.93
C HIS A 16 1.80 -8.90 -13.89
N TYR A 17 2.48 -9.80 -13.20
CA TYR A 17 3.93 -9.86 -13.11
C TYR A 17 4.41 -11.05 -13.94
N PRO A 18 4.97 -10.82 -15.13
CA PRO A 18 5.44 -11.90 -16.00
C PRO A 18 6.60 -12.67 -15.35
N HIS A 19 6.87 -13.85 -15.88
CA HIS A 19 8.10 -14.56 -15.57
C HIS A 19 9.31 -13.70 -15.92
N VAL A 20 10.31 -13.73 -15.06
CA VAL A 20 11.61 -13.08 -15.28
C VAL A 20 12.69 -14.15 -15.25
N GLU A 21 13.48 -14.24 -16.31
CA GLU A 21 14.62 -15.17 -16.40
C GLU A 21 15.65 -14.85 -15.32
N PRO A 22 16.06 -15.82 -14.49
CA PRO A 22 16.99 -15.58 -13.37
C PRO A 22 18.28 -14.89 -13.78
N SER A 23 18.80 -15.19 -14.98
CA SER A 23 20.01 -14.58 -15.54
C SER A 23 19.87 -13.10 -15.89
N SER A 24 18.64 -12.59 -16.01
CA SER A 24 18.34 -11.19 -16.33
C SER A 24 18.04 -10.34 -15.08
N VAL A 25 17.96 -10.96 -13.89
CA VAL A 25 17.65 -10.27 -12.63
C VAL A 25 18.88 -9.56 -12.09
N ALA A 26 18.80 -8.25 -11.95
CA ALA A 26 19.85 -7.49 -11.27
C ALA A 26 19.81 -7.71 -9.75
N SER A 27 20.96 -7.54 -9.10
CA SER A 27 21.05 -7.66 -7.64
C SER A 27 20.10 -6.67 -6.97
N GLY A 28 19.25 -7.16 -6.07
CA GLY A 28 18.25 -6.34 -5.35
C GLY A 28 17.02 -5.94 -6.19
N GLN A 29 16.88 -6.44 -7.41
CA GLN A 29 15.71 -6.17 -8.23
C GLN A 29 14.45 -6.78 -7.63
N LEU A 30 13.35 -6.03 -7.67
CA LEU A 30 12.03 -6.41 -7.17
C LEU A 30 11.00 -6.36 -8.30
N ARG A 31 9.90 -7.11 -8.18
CA ARG A 31 8.71 -6.96 -9.03
C ARG A 31 7.98 -5.64 -8.76
N ALA A 32 7.95 -5.22 -7.49
CA ALA A 32 7.53 -3.88 -7.08
C ALA A 32 8.40 -3.41 -5.91
N GLY A 33 8.96 -2.21 -6.03
CA GLY A 33 9.78 -1.59 -5.00
C GLY A 33 9.01 -1.32 -3.70
N ALA A 34 9.74 -1.10 -2.60
CA ALA A 34 9.14 -0.79 -1.31
C ALA A 34 8.36 0.54 -1.37
N HIS A 35 7.11 0.52 -0.96
CA HIS A 35 6.21 1.68 -0.94
C HIS A 35 5.10 1.51 0.09
N SER A 36 4.39 2.58 0.39
CA SER A 36 3.11 2.59 1.09
C SER A 36 1.98 2.99 0.13
N ASP A 37 0.75 2.63 0.47
CA ASP A 37 -0.43 3.05 -0.28
C ASP A 37 -0.90 4.44 0.15
N TYR A 38 -1.29 5.28 -0.80
CA TYR A 38 -1.61 6.69 -0.53
C TYR A 38 -3.00 6.92 0.05
N GLY A 39 -3.93 5.98 -0.20
CA GLY A 39 -5.35 6.10 0.15
C GLY A 39 -5.67 5.79 1.60
N THR A 40 -6.88 5.29 1.83
CA THR A 40 -7.36 4.90 3.16
C THR A 40 -7.09 3.43 3.46
N LEU A 41 -7.59 2.55 2.61
CA LEU A 41 -7.45 1.10 2.71
C LEU A 41 -7.14 0.49 1.35
N THR A 42 -6.36 -0.58 1.35
CA THR A 42 -6.20 -1.46 0.20
C THR A 42 -6.73 -2.84 0.53
N LEU A 43 -7.51 -3.39 -0.39
CA LEU A 43 -7.96 -4.77 -0.37
C LEU A 43 -7.25 -5.50 -1.51
N LEU A 44 -6.37 -6.43 -1.18
CA LEU A 44 -5.57 -7.16 -2.16
C LEU A 44 -5.97 -8.63 -2.19
N ARG A 45 -6.35 -9.12 -3.36
CA ARG A 45 -6.41 -10.54 -3.71
C ARG A 45 -5.15 -10.90 -4.48
N GLN A 46 -4.44 -11.92 -4.04
CA GLN A 46 -3.26 -12.45 -4.72
C GLN A 46 -3.44 -13.92 -5.08
N ASP A 47 -2.75 -14.36 -6.11
CA ASP A 47 -2.59 -15.78 -6.41
C ASP A 47 -1.54 -16.42 -5.48
N ASP A 48 -1.38 -17.73 -5.57
CA ASP A 48 -0.45 -18.56 -4.78
C ASP A 48 0.93 -18.70 -5.43
N ALA A 49 1.24 -17.87 -6.43
CA ALA A 49 2.52 -17.92 -7.11
C ALA A 49 3.69 -17.63 -6.16
N PRO A 50 4.83 -18.34 -6.30
CA PRO A 50 6.01 -18.12 -5.48
C PRO A 50 6.62 -16.73 -5.64
N GLY A 51 7.39 -16.29 -4.65
CA GLY A 51 7.76 -14.91 -4.46
C GLY A 51 6.57 -14.16 -3.86
N GLY A 52 6.46 -12.90 -4.07
CA GLY A 52 5.24 -12.20 -3.78
C GLY A 52 5.37 -11.12 -2.72
N LEU A 53 4.26 -10.89 -2.02
CA LEU A 53 4.13 -9.77 -1.10
C LEU A 53 4.95 -9.96 0.16
N GLU A 54 5.72 -8.94 0.51
CA GLU A 54 6.36 -8.78 1.82
C GLU A 54 5.96 -7.44 2.43
N VAL A 55 5.80 -7.44 3.73
CA VAL A 55 5.53 -6.24 4.54
C VAL A 55 6.65 -5.99 5.53
N ARG A 56 6.94 -4.73 5.82
CA ARG A 56 7.92 -4.35 6.82
C ARG A 56 7.27 -4.33 8.20
N GLY A 57 7.69 -5.24 9.08
CA GLY A 57 7.16 -5.38 10.42
C GLY A 57 7.58 -4.24 11.36
N ALA A 58 7.05 -4.25 12.58
CA ALA A 58 7.45 -3.32 13.63
C ALA A 58 8.89 -3.56 14.14
N ASP A 59 9.42 -4.74 13.88
CA ASP A 59 10.81 -5.17 14.10
C ASP A 59 11.79 -4.68 13.02
N ASP A 60 11.27 -3.93 12.05
CA ASP A 60 12.00 -3.42 10.88
C ASP A 60 12.41 -4.49 9.86
N GLU A 61 11.95 -5.74 10.05
CA GLU A 61 12.22 -6.88 9.18
C GLU A 61 11.12 -7.07 8.12
N TRP A 62 11.48 -7.73 7.01
CA TRP A 62 10.53 -8.04 5.94
C TRP A 62 9.90 -9.41 6.18
N HIS A 63 8.58 -9.44 6.27
CA HIS A 63 7.78 -10.64 6.49
C HIS A 63 6.96 -10.97 5.25
N GLN A 64 7.09 -12.21 4.78
CA GLN A 64 6.29 -12.70 3.65
C GLN A 64 4.82 -12.86 4.05
N ILE A 65 3.92 -12.42 3.20
CA ILE A 65 2.48 -12.59 3.34
C ILE A 65 2.02 -13.67 2.35
N PRO A 66 1.78 -14.89 2.81
CA PRO A 66 1.33 -15.97 1.94
C PRO A 66 -0.08 -15.68 1.38
N ALA A 67 -0.35 -16.23 0.20
CA ALA A 67 -1.71 -16.26 -0.31
C ALA A 67 -2.52 -17.30 0.45
N GLU A 68 -3.76 -16.93 0.82
CA GLU A 68 -4.74 -17.84 1.41
C GLU A 68 -5.98 -17.88 0.51
N GLU A 69 -6.48 -19.07 0.23
CA GLU A 69 -7.69 -19.23 -0.59
C GLU A 69 -8.88 -18.55 0.07
N GLY A 70 -9.63 -17.76 -0.71
CA GLY A 70 -10.79 -17.02 -0.22
C GLY A 70 -10.48 -15.78 0.64
N ALA A 71 -9.21 -15.52 0.97
CA ALA A 71 -8.81 -14.38 1.80
C ALA A 71 -8.40 -13.16 0.98
N TYR A 72 -8.45 -12.01 1.64
CA TYR A 72 -7.87 -10.75 1.18
C TYR A 72 -6.82 -10.27 2.18
N VAL A 73 -5.72 -9.74 1.67
CA VAL A 73 -4.81 -8.92 2.46
C VAL A 73 -5.40 -7.52 2.55
N VAL A 74 -5.49 -6.98 3.77
CA VAL A 74 -6.00 -5.62 4.00
C VAL A 74 -4.92 -4.80 4.67
N ASN A 75 -4.55 -3.67 4.07
CA ASN A 75 -3.60 -2.75 4.67
C ASN A 75 -4.14 -1.32 4.73
N ILE A 76 -3.65 -0.59 5.72
CA ILE A 76 -3.89 0.84 5.92
C ILE A 76 -3.06 1.64 4.91
N GLY A 77 -3.64 2.71 4.38
CA GLY A 77 -2.91 3.67 3.57
C GLY A 77 -2.64 5.00 4.29
N ASP A 78 -1.79 5.82 3.69
CA ASP A 78 -1.23 7.05 4.28
C ASP A 78 -2.30 8.08 4.70
N ALA A 79 -3.41 8.17 3.95
CA ALA A 79 -4.51 9.06 4.29
C ALA A 79 -5.18 8.66 5.61
N LEU A 80 -5.38 7.35 5.84
CA LEU A 80 -6.00 6.87 7.07
C LEU A 80 -5.01 6.93 8.24
N GLU A 81 -3.73 6.68 8.01
CA GLU A 81 -2.68 6.93 9.01
C GLU A 81 -2.70 8.40 9.47
N ARG A 82 -2.77 9.34 8.51
CA ARG A 82 -2.86 10.77 8.82
C ARG A 82 -4.12 11.13 9.60
N TRP A 83 -5.29 10.59 9.25
CA TRP A 83 -6.54 10.80 9.99
C TRP A 83 -6.48 10.30 11.44
N THR A 84 -5.70 9.24 11.66
CA THR A 84 -5.57 8.62 12.98
C THR A 84 -4.33 9.06 13.76
N ALA A 85 -3.61 10.08 13.27
CA ALA A 85 -2.35 10.55 13.86
C ALA A 85 -1.35 9.41 14.10
N GLY A 86 -1.21 8.49 13.15
CA GLY A 86 -0.29 7.36 13.21
C GLY A 86 -0.73 6.19 14.11
N ARG A 87 -1.95 6.22 14.70
CA ARG A 87 -2.46 5.07 15.48
C ARG A 87 -2.66 3.83 14.60
N TRP A 88 -3.10 4.03 13.37
CA TRP A 88 -3.18 3.00 12.33
C TRP A 88 -2.12 3.31 11.30
N ARG A 89 -1.12 2.46 11.22
CA ARG A 89 0.07 2.71 10.42
C ARG A 89 -0.10 2.24 8.99
N SER A 90 0.31 3.08 8.06
CA SER A 90 0.53 2.68 6.67
C SER A 90 1.83 1.90 6.60
N THR A 91 1.73 0.62 6.23
CA THR A 91 2.86 -0.31 6.28
C THR A 91 3.57 -0.35 4.94
N LEU A 92 4.90 -0.19 4.95
CA LEU A 92 5.73 -0.42 3.78
C LEU A 92 5.60 -1.87 3.33
N HIS A 93 5.42 -2.05 2.03
CA HIS A 93 5.35 -3.37 1.41
C HIS A 93 6.06 -3.37 0.06
N ARG A 94 6.45 -4.55 -0.40
CA ARG A 94 7.15 -4.78 -1.67
C ARG A 94 6.75 -6.11 -2.28
N VAL A 95 7.09 -6.33 -3.55
CA VAL A 95 6.86 -7.62 -4.22
C VAL A 95 8.19 -8.19 -4.71
N GLN A 96 8.55 -9.35 -4.19
CA GLN A 96 9.77 -10.07 -4.52
C GLN A 96 9.67 -10.76 -5.88
N ILE A 97 10.83 -10.91 -6.53
CA ILE A 97 11.01 -11.89 -7.60
C ILE A 97 11.17 -13.26 -6.93
N PRO A 98 10.53 -14.33 -7.45
CA PRO A 98 10.68 -15.67 -6.87
C PRO A 98 12.13 -16.15 -6.96
N SER A 99 12.51 -17.09 -6.06
CA SER A 99 13.81 -17.75 -6.13
C SER A 99 14.00 -18.44 -7.50
N PRO A 100 15.21 -18.46 -8.06
CA PRO A 100 15.53 -19.22 -9.27
C PRO A 100 15.11 -20.69 -9.22
N ASP A 101 15.20 -21.30 -8.02
CA ASP A 101 14.83 -22.70 -7.79
C ASP A 101 13.32 -22.97 -7.86
N SER A 102 12.50 -21.92 -7.84
CA SER A 102 11.04 -22.06 -7.95
C SER A 102 10.56 -22.37 -9.36
N GLY A 103 11.44 -22.26 -10.38
CA GLY A 103 11.07 -22.40 -11.77
C GLY A 103 10.36 -21.14 -12.36
N PRO A 104 9.87 -21.25 -13.61
CA PRO A 104 9.20 -20.13 -14.26
C PRO A 104 7.81 -19.87 -13.66
N HIS A 105 7.59 -18.69 -13.09
CA HIS A 105 6.33 -18.30 -12.49
C HIS A 105 5.91 -16.89 -12.86
N GLU A 106 4.69 -16.77 -13.32
CA GLU A 106 3.96 -15.51 -13.38
C GLU A 106 3.22 -15.29 -12.06
N ARG A 107 2.87 -14.05 -11.76
CA ARG A 107 2.05 -13.71 -10.59
C ARG A 107 0.97 -12.73 -10.99
N GLN A 108 -0.23 -12.94 -10.45
CA GLN A 108 -1.35 -12.04 -10.64
C GLN A 108 -1.87 -11.54 -9.29
N SER A 109 -2.32 -10.30 -9.27
CA SER A 109 -3.04 -9.78 -8.12
C SER A 109 -4.10 -8.75 -8.55
N ILE A 110 -5.12 -8.61 -7.73
CA ILE A 110 -6.19 -7.63 -7.89
C ILE A 110 -6.20 -6.77 -6.65
N ALA A 111 -5.95 -5.47 -6.81
CA ALA A 111 -5.91 -4.51 -5.72
C ALA A 111 -7.04 -3.49 -5.86
N PHE A 112 -7.85 -3.35 -4.83
CA PHE A 112 -8.81 -2.26 -4.69
C PHE A 112 -8.26 -1.22 -3.73
N PHE A 113 -7.87 -0.07 -4.27
CA PHE A 113 -7.38 1.07 -3.52
C PHE A 113 -8.57 1.96 -3.16
N HIS A 114 -9.00 1.91 -1.91
CA HIS A 114 -10.06 2.77 -1.42
C HIS A 114 -9.50 4.15 -1.08
N ASN A 115 -10.05 5.19 -1.69
CA ASN A 115 -9.71 6.58 -1.45
C ASN A 115 -10.91 7.34 -0.90
N ALA A 116 -10.67 8.46 -0.26
CA ALA A 116 -11.71 9.39 0.12
C ALA A 116 -12.25 10.18 -1.08
N ASN A 117 -13.28 11.00 -0.85
CA ASN A 117 -13.69 12.03 -1.79
C ASN A 117 -12.52 12.96 -2.05
N TRP A 118 -12.40 13.47 -3.27
CA TRP A 118 -11.30 14.35 -3.66
C TRP A 118 -11.18 15.61 -2.78
N ASP A 119 -12.33 16.18 -2.43
CA ASP A 119 -12.49 17.39 -1.62
C ASP A 119 -12.60 17.14 -0.12
N ALA A 120 -12.60 15.86 0.34
CA ALA A 120 -12.63 15.54 1.75
C ALA A 120 -11.41 16.08 2.48
N VAL A 121 -11.62 16.70 3.63
CA VAL A 121 -10.53 17.20 4.47
C VAL A 121 -10.03 16.08 5.38
N ILE A 122 -8.73 15.79 5.27
CA ILE A 122 -8.00 14.90 6.17
C ILE A 122 -7.52 15.76 7.33
N GLU A 123 -8.24 15.71 8.44
CA GLU A 123 -7.89 16.31 9.72
C GLU A 123 -7.90 15.22 10.79
N VAL A 124 -6.96 15.27 11.73
CA VAL A 124 -6.87 14.25 12.79
C VAL A 124 -8.20 14.12 13.53
N LEU A 125 -8.74 12.91 13.55
CA LEU A 125 -10.01 12.60 14.23
C LEU A 125 -9.90 12.89 15.73
N GLY A 126 -10.95 13.50 16.32
CA GLY A 126 -10.94 13.90 17.73
C GLY A 126 -10.45 12.81 18.69
N PRO A 127 -10.94 11.55 18.60
CA PRO A 127 -10.47 10.45 19.46
C PRO A 127 -9.03 10.02 19.23
N CYS A 128 -8.41 10.44 18.10
CA CYS A 128 -7.04 10.12 17.75
C CYS A 128 -6.06 11.25 18.04
N ARG A 129 -6.55 12.44 18.44
CA ARG A 129 -5.64 13.54 18.80
C ARG A 129 -4.77 13.14 19.98
N PRO A 130 -3.44 13.31 19.89
CA PRO A 130 -2.57 13.14 21.04
C PRO A 130 -2.88 14.22 22.11
N SER A 131 -2.64 13.88 23.36
CA SER A 131 -2.81 14.82 24.48
C SER A 131 -1.81 15.97 24.45
N ASP A 132 -0.66 15.70 23.87
CA ASP A 132 0.49 16.60 23.71
C ASP A 132 1.15 16.33 22.34
N GLY A 133 1.67 17.38 21.76
CA GLY A 133 2.32 17.34 20.48
C GLY A 133 1.53 17.97 19.33
N GLU A 134 2.27 18.29 18.29
CA GLU A 134 1.71 18.85 17.07
C GLU A 134 1.10 17.74 16.20
N VAL A 135 -0.04 18.06 15.59
CA VAL A 135 -0.66 17.22 14.57
C VAL A 135 -0.41 17.83 13.19
N ALA A 136 -0.35 16.98 12.18
CA ALA A 136 -0.23 17.45 10.81
C ALA A 136 -1.42 18.37 10.46
N PRO A 137 -1.17 19.52 9.78
CA PRO A 137 -2.23 20.45 9.41
C PRO A 137 -3.25 19.79 8.47
N PRO A 138 -4.52 20.22 8.50
CA PRO A 138 -5.53 19.69 7.59
C PRO A 138 -5.11 19.84 6.12
N ILE A 139 -5.46 18.82 5.31
CA ILE A 139 -5.19 18.79 3.87
C ILE A 139 -6.37 18.12 3.15
N THR A 140 -6.67 18.50 1.92
CA THR A 140 -7.67 17.75 1.14
C THR A 140 -7.09 16.40 0.67
N ALA A 141 -7.94 15.37 0.58
CA ALA A 141 -7.53 14.04 0.13
C ALA A 141 -6.92 14.08 -1.28
N GLY A 142 -7.47 14.87 -2.17
CA GLY A 142 -6.91 15.06 -3.51
C GLY A 142 -5.51 15.67 -3.49
N ARG A 143 -5.28 16.70 -2.66
CA ARG A 143 -3.95 17.30 -2.52
C ARG A 143 -2.95 16.30 -1.90
N HIS A 144 -3.36 15.59 -0.85
CA HIS A 144 -2.55 14.54 -0.24
C HIS A 144 -2.13 13.49 -1.27
N LEU A 145 -3.08 12.98 -2.06
CA LEU A 145 -2.83 11.99 -3.11
C LEU A 145 -1.82 12.51 -4.15
N MET A 146 -1.98 13.76 -4.60
CA MET A 146 -1.07 14.37 -5.57
C MET A 146 0.33 14.58 -5.01
N GLU A 147 0.47 15.02 -3.75
CA GLU A 147 1.77 15.18 -3.08
C GLU A 147 2.50 13.83 -2.99
N ARG A 148 1.80 12.76 -2.59
CA ARG A 148 2.37 11.40 -2.53
C ARG A 148 2.77 10.88 -3.90
N PHE A 149 1.94 11.08 -4.91
CA PHE A 149 2.25 10.67 -6.28
C PHE A 149 3.50 11.37 -6.82
N LEU A 150 3.60 12.68 -6.62
CA LEU A 150 4.75 13.46 -7.08
C LEU A 150 6.05 13.10 -6.34
N SER A 151 6.00 12.80 -5.03
CA SER A 151 7.19 12.38 -4.27
C SER A 151 7.72 11.04 -4.79
N THR A 152 6.84 10.07 -5.05
CA THR A 152 7.25 8.78 -5.62
C THR A 152 7.92 8.91 -7.00
N GLN A 153 7.45 9.83 -7.84
CA GLN A 153 8.09 10.07 -9.15
C GLN A 153 9.49 10.70 -9.04
N ARG A 154 9.77 11.39 -7.95
CA ARG A 154 11.08 12.00 -7.69
C ARG A 154 12.07 11.06 -7.01
N GLY A 155 11.63 9.88 -6.58
CA GLY A 155 12.44 8.90 -5.84
C GLY A 155 12.69 9.31 -4.38
N GLU A 156 11.79 10.14 -3.81
CA GLU A 156 11.81 10.57 -2.40
C GLU A 156 10.94 9.66 -1.53
#